data_f4fa2f35fb3c2586a9c4b890655ceb70
#
_entry.id   f4fa2f35fb3c2586a9c4b890655ceb70
#
_cell.length_a   1.000
_cell.length_b   1.000
_cell.length_c   1.000
_cell.angle_alpha   90.00
_cell.angle_beta   90.00
_cell.angle_gamma   90.00
#
_symmetry.space_group_name_H-M   'P 1'
#
loop_
_entity.id
_entity.type
_entity.pdbx_description
1 polymer ?
#
loop_
_entity_poly.entity_id
_entity_poly.type
_entity_poly.pdbx_seq_one_letter_code
_entity_poly.pdbx_strand_id
1 'polypeptide(L)'
;MRAIIIKKHGGTDELTLADVPKPQISSEEALVKVKACALNRLDIWTRQGMPGIKIPMPHILGCDIAGEVAEIKSSSSKIKEGTKVVVSPGISCGICEFCKIGWDSLCDQYQILGFQLDGGYAEFAKVPVKNLISVSNRYSFEEWAACPLVYVTAWHMLVTRAELKKGET
;
A
#
# COMPACT_ATOMS: atom_id res chain seq x y z
N MET A 1 0.01 13.51 -13.50
CA MET A 1 -0.13 12.05 -13.70
C MET A 1 -1.59 11.68 -13.73
N ARG A 2 -1.93 10.61 -14.45
CA ARG A 2 -3.29 10.08 -14.43
C ARG A 2 -3.51 9.25 -13.18
N ALA A 3 -4.70 9.39 -12.58
CA ALA A 3 -5.15 8.58 -11.45
C ALA A 3 -6.66 8.36 -11.51
N ILE A 4 -7.14 7.28 -10.92
CA ILE A 4 -8.55 7.09 -10.59
C ILE A 4 -8.77 7.62 -9.19
N ILE A 5 -9.59 8.65 -9.08
CA ILE A 5 -9.91 9.33 -7.83
C ILE A 5 -11.37 9.18 -7.46
N ILE A 6 -11.66 9.31 -6.17
CA ILE A 6 -12.99 9.62 -5.66
C ILE A 6 -12.98 11.03 -5.06
N LYS A 7 -14.04 11.82 -5.29
CA LYS A 7 -14.21 13.17 -4.73
C LYS A 7 -15.13 13.18 -3.51
N LYS A 8 -15.92 12.13 -3.36
CA LYS A 8 -16.82 11.86 -2.23
C LYS A 8 -17.06 10.35 -2.15
N HIS A 9 -17.59 9.91 -1.03
CA HIS A 9 -18.04 8.52 -0.90
C HIS A 9 -19.30 8.25 -1.72
N GLY A 10 -19.42 7.02 -2.25
CA GLY A 10 -20.59 6.64 -3.05
C GLY A 10 -20.46 5.35 -3.82
N GLY A 11 -21.21 5.23 -4.92
CA GLY A 11 -21.24 4.11 -5.85
C GLY A 11 -20.01 4.08 -6.79
N THR A 12 -20.03 3.17 -7.75
CA THR A 12 -18.93 3.04 -8.73
C THR A 12 -18.83 4.24 -9.68
N ASP A 13 -19.89 5.01 -9.81
CA ASP A 13 -19.98 6.28 -10.53
C ASP A 13 -19.08 7.39 -9.97
N GLU A 14 -18.64 7.25 -8.72
CA GLU A 14 -17.68 8.18 -8.10
C GLU A 14 -16.23 7.95 -8.56
N LEU A 15 -15.93 6.81 -9.17
CA LEU A 15 -14.60 6.52 -9.71
C LEU A 15 -14.37 7.34 -10.98
N THR A 16 -13.47 8.32 -10.89
CA THR A 16 -13.20 9.26 -11.99
C THR A 16 -11.74 9.24 -12.38
N LEU A 17 -11.45 9.05 -13.67
CA LEU A 17 -10.10 9.27 -14.21
C LEU A 17 -9.81 10.77 -14.23
N ALA A 18 -8.72 11.17 -13.62
CA ALA A 18 -8.31 12.57 -13.50
C ALA A 18 -6.81 12.77 -13.67
N ASP A 19 -6.40 13.94 -14.09
CA ASP A 19 -5.02 14.41 -13.99
C ASP A 19 -4.80 15.06 -12.64
N VAL A 20 -3.84 14.52 -11.89
CA VAL A 20 -3.45 15.00 -10.57
C VAL A 20 -1.94 15.31 -10.53
N PRO A 21 -1.48 16.17 -9.62
CA PRO A 21 -0.05 16.39 -9.43
C PRO A 21 0.69 15.08 -9.13
N LYS A 22 1.89 14.91 -9.71
CA LYS A 22 2.77 13.80 -9.34
C LYS A 22 3.26 14.03 -7.91
N PRO A 23 3.22 13.02 -7.01
CA PRO A 23 3.65 13.19 -5.63
C PRO A 23 5.12 13.58 -5.53
N GLN A 24 5.43 14.49 -4.62
CA GLN A 24 6.79 14.84 -4.25
C GLN A 24 7.24 13.94 -3.09
N ILE A 25 8.44 13.39 -3.18
CA ILE A 25 9.02 12.55 -2.13
C ILE A 25 9.98 13.34 -1.24
N SER A 26 9.98 12.98 0.05
CA SER A 26 10.87 13.48 1.09
C SER A 26 11.97 12.45 1.42
N SER A 27 12.79 12.74 2.43
CA SER A 27 13.76 11.76 2.95
C SER A 27 13.07 10.47 3.40
N GLU A 28 13.72 9.33 3.12
CA GLU A 28 13.23 7.96 3.40
C GLU A 28 11.90 7.62 2.68
N GLU A 29 11.61 8.31 1.58
CA GLU A 29 10.50 7.99 0.69
C GLU A 29 10.99 7.61 -0.71
N ALA A 30 10.17 6.86 -1.42
CA ALA A 30 10.35 6.49 -2.80
C ALA A 30 9.08 6.77 -3.62
N LEU A 31 9.29 7.03 -4.89
CA LEU A 31 8.25 7.11 -5.90
C LEU A 31 8.25 5.82 -6.70
N VAL A 32 7.18 5.08 -6.66
CA VAL A 32 6.98 3.85 -7.44
C VAL A 32 6.17 4.16 -8.68
N LYS A 33 6.71 3.86 -9.87
CA LYS A 33 5.95 3.81 -11.11
C LYS A 33 5.11 2.54 -11.10
N VAL A 34 3.81 2.71 -10.87
CA VAL A 34 2.87 1.60 -10.75
C VAL A 34 2.73 0.89 -12.09
N LYS A 35 2.86 -0.42 -12.09
CA LYS A 35 2.64 -1.30 -13.24
C LYS A 35 1.37 -2.12 -13.10
N ALA A 36 1.03 -2.51 -11.86
CA ALA A 36 -0.20 -3.19 -11.52
C ALA A 36 -0.63 -2.80 -10.09
N CYS A 37 -1.92 -2.78 -9.87
CA CYS A 37 -2.51 -2.63 -8.54
C CYS A 37 -3.73 -3.55 -8.44
N ALA A 38 -3.72 -4.49 -7.49
CA ALA A 38 -4.82 -5.42 -7.31
C ALA A 38 -5.98 -4.79 -6.53
N LEU A 39 -7.19 -5.29 -6.79
CA LEU A 39 -8.41 -4.84 -6.11
C LEU A 39 -8.60 -5.62 -4.81
N ASN A 40 -9.06 -4.91 -3.78
CA ASN A 40 -9.39 -5.47 -2.49
C ASN A 40 -10.78 -5.04 -2.01
N ARG A 41 -11.35 -5.81 -1.10
CA ARG A 41 -12.59 -5.42 -0.42
C ARG A 41 -12.48 -4.06 0.28
N LEU A 42 -11.28 -3.73 0.73
CA LEU A 42 -10.95 -2.43 1.34
C LEU A 42 -11.26 -1.26 0.41
N ASP A 43 -10.98 -1.38 -0.89
CA ASP A 43 -11.27 -0.34 -1.88
C ASP A 43 -12.77 -0.03 -1.97
N ILE A 44 -13.60 -1.07 -1.88
CA ILE A 44 -15.06 -0.92 -1.87
C ILE A 44 -15.51 -0.16 -0.62
N TRP A 45 -15.01 -0.56 0.56
CA TRP A 45 -15.35 0.10 1.82
C TRP A 45 -14.86 1.53 1.87
N THR A 46 -13.63 1.79 1.40
CA THR A 46 -13.05 3.14 1.31
C THR A 46 -13.91 4.03 0.41
N ARG A 47 -14.29 3.53 -0.77
CA ARG A 47 -15.14 4.26 -1.71
C ARG A 47 -16.54 4.54 -1.14
N GLN A 48 -17.16 3.55 -0.50
CA GLN A 48 -18.49 3.70 0.08
C GLN A 48 -18.52 4.57 1.34
N GLY A 49 -17.37 4.68 2.00
CA GLY A 49 -17.23 5.33 3.30
C GLY A 49 -17.52 4.37 4.45
N MET A 50 -16.82 4.58 5.55
CA MET A 50 -16.95 3.79 6.78
C MET A 50 -17.33 4.70 7.94
N PRO A 51 -18.33 4.35 8.75
CA PRO A 51 -18.73 5.17 9.90
C PRO A 51 -17.55 5.47 10.84
N GLY A 52 -17.39 6.72 11.22
CA GLY A 52 -16.33 7.15 12.13
C GLY A 52 -14.94 7.33 11.50
N ILE A 53 -14.74 6.95 10.24
CA ILE A 53 -13.45 7.12 9.55
C ILE A 53 -13.55 8.27 8.55
N LYS A 54 -12.65 9.25 8.71
CA LYS A 54 -12.52 10.38 7.78
C LYS A 54 -11.37 10.12 6.82
N ILE A 55 -11.68 10.14 5.52
CA ILE A 55 -10.70 10.01 4.45
C ILE A 55 -10.60 11.35 3.74
N PRO A 56 -9.39 11.92 3.58
CA PRO A 56 -9.18 13.15 2.81
C PRO A 56 -9.68 12.98 1.38
N MET A 57 -10.37 13.99 0.84
CA MET A 57 -10.83 14.01 -0.55
C MET A 57 -10.19 15.18 -1.32
N PRO A 58 -9.88 15.04 -2.61
CA PRO A 58 -10.01 13.82 -3.43
C PRO A 58 -9.03 12.73 -2.97
N HIS A 59 -9.36 11.44 -3.19
CA HIS A 59 -8.59 10.32 -2.70
C HIS A 59 -8.32 9.29 -3.81
N ILE A 60 -7.14 8.67 -3.77
CA ILE A 60 -6.71 7.59 -4.68
C ILE A 60 -6.75 6.27 -3.91
N LEU A 61 -7.56 5.33 -4.39
CA LEU A 61 -7.68 3.98 -3.84
C LEU A 61 -6.49 3.07 -4.25
N GLY A 62 -6.52 1.81 -3.81
CA GLY A 62 -5.60 0.76 -4.23
C GLY A 62 -4.43 0.57 -3.26
N CYS A 63 -4.45 -0.52 -2.49
CA CYS A 63 -3.42 -0.83 -1.50
C CYS A 63 -2.36 -1.81 -2.00
N ASP A 64 -2.67 -2.65 -2.97
CA ASP A 64 -1.79 -3.71 -3.48
C ASP A 64 -1.03 -3.26 -4.71
N ILE A 65 0.15 -2.69 -4.49
CA ILE A 65 0.95 -2.03 -5.53
C ILE A 65 2.14 -2.89 -5.91
N ALA A 66 2.31 -3.14 -7.22
CA ALA A 66 3.54 -3.64 -7.81
C ALA A 66 4.04 -2.69 -8.90
N GLY A 67 5.35 -2.48 -8.98
CA GLY A 67 5.92 -1.55 -9.94
C GLY A 67 7.44 -1.47 -9.90
N GLU A 68 7.96 -0.37 -10.43
CA GLU A 68 9.39 -0.07 -10.48
C GLU A 68 9.67 1.21 -9.70
N VAL A 69 10.76 1.23 -8.95
CA VAL A 69 11.22 2.44 -8.27
C VAL A 69 11.64 3.47 -9.31
N ALA A 70 10.92 4.59 -9.39
CA ALA A 70 11.19 5.68 -10.32
C ALA A 70 12.13 6.75 -9.71
N GLU A 71 12.05 6.95 -8.38
CA GLU A 71 12.89 7.87 -7.62
C GLU A 71 12.96 7.37 -6.18
N ILE A 72 14.10 7.56 -5.51
CA ILE A 72 14.28 7.19 -4.11
C ILE A 72 15.17 8.18 -3.37
N LYS A 73 14.77 8.61 -2.18
CA LYS A 73 15.52 9.52 -1.31
C LYS A 73 15.91 8.81 -0.01
N SER A 74 16.81 7.84 -0.11
CA SER A 74 17.40 7.15 1.05
C SER A 74 18.86 6.83 0.77
N SER A 75 19.72 7.14 1.73
CA SER A 75 21.15 6.84 1.66
C SER A 75 21.47 5.43 2.16
N SER A 76 20.60 4.83 2.96
CA SER A 76 20.81 3.53 3.61
C SER A 76 20.15 2.36 2.87
N SER A 77 19.26 2.63 1.92
CA SER A 77 18.53 1.59 1.20
C SER A 77 19.41 0.81 0.22
N LYS A 78 19.24 -0.51 0.20
CA LYS A 78 19.79 -1.40 -0.85
C LYS A 78 18.95 -1.35 -2.14
N ILE A 79 17.69 -0.89 -2.07
CA ILE A 79 16.82 -0.70 -3.22
C ILE A 79 17.27 0.55 -3.97
N LYS A 80 17.26 0.47 -5.31
CA LYS A 80 17.70 1.54 -6.22
C LYS A 80 16.60 1.84 -7.24
N GLU A 81 16.73 2.95 -7.94
CA GLU A 81 15.91 3.25 -9.12
C GLU A 81 15.97 2.11 -10.12
N GLY A 82 14.85 1.80 -10.77
CA GLY A 82 14.68 0.67 -11.66
C GLY A 82 14.42 -0.68 -10.97
N THR A 83 14.58 -0.78 -9.64
CA THR A 83 14.29 -2.02 -8.91
C THR A 83 12.79 -2.35 -8.99
N LYS A 84 12.46 -3.59 -9.35
CA LYS A 84 11.09 -4.12 -9.28
C LYS A 84 10.69 -4.38 -7.84
N VAL A 85 9.55 -3.88 -7.44
CA VAL A 85 9.06 -3.92 -6.06
C VAL A 85 7.58 -4.24 -5.97
N VAL A 86 7.18 -4.83 -4.86
CA VAL A 86 5.84 -4.73 -4.29
C VAL A 86 5.89 -3.84 -3.06
N VAL A 87 4.76 -3.29 -2.69
CA VAL A 87 4.65 -2.39 -1.55
C VAL A 87 3.88 -3.07 -0.43
N SER A 88 4.48 -3.15 0.77
CA SER A 88 3.73 -3.49 1.98
C SER A 88 2.75 -2.36 2.29
N PRO A 89 1.42 -2.60 2.28
CA PRO A 89 0.45 -1.50 2.32
C PRO A 89 0.33 -0.82 3.68
N GLY A 90 0.72 -1.50 4.77
CA GLY A 90 0.62 -0.98 6.13
C GLY A 90 1.81 -0.09 6.49
N ILE A 91 1.53 1.12 6.94
CA ILE A 91 2.54 2.11 7.35
C ILE A 91 2.37 2.40 8.83
N SER A 92 3.37 2.06 9.62
CA SER A 92 3.46 2.31 11.06
C SER A 92 4.49 3.38 11.38
N CYS A 93 4.47 3.98 12.58
CA CYS A 93 5.42 5.03 12.96
C CYS A 93 6.85 4.51 13.15
N GLY A 94 7.05 3.23 13.47
CA GLY A 94 8.35 2.59 13.67
C GLY A 94 9.03 2.88 15.02
N ILE A 95 8.47 3.75 15.86
CA ILE A 95 9.13 4.25 17.09
C ILE A 95 8.34 4.01 18.39
N CYS A 96 7.03 3.75 18.31
CA CYS A 96 6.22 3.45 19.50
C CYS A 96 6.56 2.06 20.07
N GLU A 97 6.07 1.79 21.27
CA GLU A 97 6.30 0.52 21.95
C GLU A 97 5.90 -0.69 21.12
N PHE A 98 4.73 -0.66 20.48
CA PHE A 98 4.24 -1.73 19.60
C PHE A 98 5.14 -1.95 18.39
N CYS A 99 5.56 -0.87 17.72
CA CYS A 99 6.48 -0.98 16.58
C CYS A 99 7.83 -1.59 16.96
N LYS A 100 8.37 -1.22 18.14
CA LYS A 100 9.66 -1.74 18.63
C LYS A 100 9.66 -3.23 18.91
N ILE A 101 8.53 -3.81 19.28
CA ILE A 101 8.37 -5.24 19.52
C ILE A 101 7.80 -6.02 18.33
N GLY A 102 7.63 -5.37 17.15
CA GLY A 102 7.13 -6.00 15.95
C GLY A 102 5.61 -6.15 15.87
N TRP A 103 4.86 -5.50 16.75
CA TRP A 103 3.39 -5.48 16.78
C TRP A 103 2.87 -4.17 16.15
N ASP A 104 3.40 -3.83 15.00
CA ASP A 104 3.15 -2.56 14.31
C ASP A 104 1.67 -2.37 13.91
N SER A 105 0.90 -3.44 13.77
CA SER A 105 -0.56 -3.38 13.56
C SER A 105 -1.33 -2.75 14.74
N LEU A 106 -0.71 -2.64 15.93
CA LEU A 106 -1.26 -1.97 17.11
C LEU A 106 -0.76 -0.52 17.26
N CYS A 107 -0.02 -0.01 16.29
CA CYS A 107 0.48 1.36 16.29
C CYS A 107 -0.69 2.35 16.13
N ASP A 108 -0.82 3.31 17.05
CA ASP A 108 -1.87 4.35 16.99
C ASP A 108 -1.81 5.21 15.71
N GLN A 109 -0.63 5.26 15.08
CA GLN A 109 -0.41 5.97 13.82
C GLN A 109 -0.43 5.03 12.60
N TYR A 110 -0.98 3.81 12.76
CA TYR A 110 -1.04 2.86 11.65
C TYR A 110 -1.99 3.36 10.56
N GLN A 111 -1.49 3.40 9.34
CA GLN A 111 -2.22 3.81 8.16
C GLN A 111 -2.05 2.79 7.04
N ILE A 112 -2.97 2.74 6.10
CA ILE A 112 -2.91 1.85 4.95
C ILE A 112 -2.98 2.70 3.68
N LEU A 113 -2.08 2.41 2.73
CA LEU A 113 -2.12 2.96 1.38
C LEU A 113 -3.46 2.60 0.70
N GLY A 114 -4.05 3.53 -0.02
CA GLY A 114 -5.35 3.37 -0.64
C GLY A 114 -6.54 3.45 0.33
N PHE A 115 -6.27 3.68 1.65
CA PHE A 115 -7.30 3.85 2.67
C PHE A 115 -7.19 5.21 3.35
N GLN A 116 -6.25 5.41 4.29
CA GLN A 116 -6.01 6.73 4.88
C GLN A 116 -5.05 7.59 4.07
N LEU A 117 -4.21 6.95 3.27
CA LEU A 117 -3.23 7.57 2.38
C LEU A 117 -3.57 7.24 0.93
N ASP A 118 -3.17 8.10 0.00
CA ASP A 118 -3.31 7.83 -1.43
C ASP A 118 -2.64 6.52 -1.83
N GLY A 119 -3.29 5.76 -2.68
CA GLY A 119 -2.91 4.42 -3.10
C GLY A 119 -2.38 4.32 -4.53
N GLY A 120 -2.54 3.12 -5.09
CA GLY A 120 -1.93 2.69 -6.34
C GLY A 120 -2.81 2.79 -7.58
N TYR A 121 -4.05 3.29 -7.51
CA TYR A 121 -4.84 3.49 -8.74
C TYR A 121 -4.39 4.76 -9.48
N ALA A 122 -3.07 4.88 -9.67
CA ALA A 122 -2.39 6.00 -10.31
C ALA A 122 -1.14 5.54 -11.05
N GLU A 123 -0.59 6.39 -11.91
CA GLU A 123 0.68 6.10 -12.59
C GLU A 123 1.89 6.05 -11.63
N PHE A 124 1.82 6.78 -10.51
CA PHE A 124 2.86 6.81 -9.49
C PHE A 124 2.25 6.79 -8.09
N ALA A 125 2.91 6.08 -7.18
CA ALA A 125 2.60 6.07 -5.75
C ALA A 125 3.82 6.49 -4.93
N LYS A 126 3.59 7.34 -3.93
CA LYS A 126 4.59 7.73 -2.94
C LYS A 126 4.52 6.76 -1.75
N VAL A 127 5.64 6.17 -1.39
CA VAL A 127 5.70 5.16 -0.33
C VAL A 127 6.96 5.34 0.53
N PRO A 128 6.92 5.02 1.83
CA PRO A 128 8.14 4.95 2.65
C PRO A 128 9.06 3.85 2.13
N VAL A 129 10.36 4.09 2.11
CA VAL A 129 11.36 3.12 1.62
C VAL A 129 11.32 1.80 2.37
N LYS A 130 11.02 1.82 3.68
CA LYS A 130 10.86 0.62 4.52
C LYS A 130 9.72 -0.30 4.08
N ASN A 131 8.75 0.22 3.32
CA ASN A 131 7.61 -0.54 2.82
C ASN A 131 7.87 -1.19 1.45
N LEU A 132 9.03 -0.94 0.83
CA LEU A 132 9.41 -1.56 -0.43
C LEU A 132 9.98 -2.95 -0.21
N ILE A 133 9.52 -3.91 -0.99
CA ILE A 133 10.03 -5.27 -1.03
C ILE A 133 10.46 -5.56 -2.46
N SER A 134 11.77 -5.79 -2.67
CA SER A 134 12.28 -6.13 -4.00
C SER A 134 11.79 -7.52 -4.42
N VAL A 135 11.39 -7.64 -5.68
CA VAL A 135 10.86 -8.89 -6.23
C VAL A 135 11.66 -9.34 -7.45
N SER A 136 11.64 -10.66 -7.69
CA SER A 136 12.32 -11.27 -8.82
C SER A 136 11.52 -11.13 -10.12
N ASN A 137 12.14 -11.49 -11.25
CA ASN A 137 11.48 -11.56 -12.55
C ASN A 137 10.66 -12.86 -12.77
N ARG A 138 10.47 -13.67 -11.71
CA ARG A 138 9.77 -14.96 -11.81
C ARG A 138 8.29 -14.80 -12.14
N TYR A 139 7.68 -13.73 -11.65
CA TYR A 139 6.26 -13.44 -11.83
C TYR A 139 6.07 -12.06 -12.48
N SER A 140 4.93 -11.87 -13.12
CA SER A 140 4.51 -10.58 -13.68
C SER A 140 4.18 -9.56 -12.58
N PHE A 141 4.04 -8.29 -12.93
CA PHE A 141 3.61 -7.28 -11.95
C PHE A 141 2.19 -7.51 -11.45
N GLU A 142 1.32 -8.05 -12.28
CA GLU A 142 -0.05 -8.41 -11.93
C GLU A 142 -0.08 -9.53 -10.88
N GLU A 143 0.72 -10.59 -11.07
CA GLU A 143 0.88 -11.67 -10.10
C GLU A 143 1.46 -11.17 -8.80
N TRP A 144 2.48 -10.31 -8.86
CA TRP A 144 3.07 -9.70 -7.67
C TRP A 144 2.10 -8.77 -6.94
N ALA A 145 1.30 -7.98 -7.66
CA ALA A 145 0.31 -7.09 -7.05
C ALA A 145 -0.80 -7.87 -6.30
N ALA A 146 -1.10 -9.11 -6.71
CA ALA A 146 -2.10 -9.93 -6.04
C ALA A 146 -1.66 -10.47 -4.65
N CYS A 147 -0.42 -10.21 -4.22
CA CYS A 147 0.13 -10.80 -3.01
C CYS A 147 0.03 -9.95 -1.73
N PRO A 148 0.36 -8.63 -1.68
CA PRO A 148 0.72 -7.96 -0.45
C PRO A 148 -0.34 -8.05 0.65
N LEU A 149 -1.53 -7.52 0.45
CA LEU A 149 -2.54 -7.45 1.51
C LEU A 149 -3.08 -8.83 1.90
N VAL A 150 -3.37 -9.67 0.92
CA VAL A 150 -4.00 -10.98 1.20
C VAL A 150 -3.04 -11.92 1.93
N TYR A 151 -1.75 -11.91 1.59
CA TYR A 151 -0.76 -12.76 2.26
C TYR A 151 -0.41 -12.24 3.65
N VAL A 152 -0.29 -10.91 3.83
CA VAL A 152 -0.09 -10.32 5.17
C VAL A 152 -1.28 -10.63 6.06
N THR A 153 -2.51 -10.53 5.55
CA THR A 153 -3.73 -10.85 6.29
C THR A 153 -3.78 -12.33 6.67
N ALA A 154 -3.54 -13.23 5.70
CA ALA A 154 -3.54 -14.67 5.95
C ALA A 154 -2.45 -15.07 6.97
N TRP A 155 -1.24 -14.54 6.81
CA TRP A 155 -0.14 -14.79 7.75
C TRP A 155 -0.49 -14.32 9.16
N HIS A 156 -1.00 -13.09 9.29
CA HIS A 156 -1.37 -12.54 10.58
C HIS A 156 -2.47 -13.37 11.26
N MET A 157 -3.49 -13.78 10.51
CA MET A 157 -4.57 -14.61 11.05
C MET A 157 -4.08 -15.99 11.49
N LEU A 158 -3.36 -16.69 10.61
CA LEU A 158 -3.01 -18.09 10.83
C LEU A 158 -1.80 -18.24 11.77
N VAL A 159 -0.74 -17.46 11.54
CA VAL A 159 0.51 -17.62 12.28
C VAL A 159 0.50 -16.79 13.57
N THR A 160 0.16 -15.49 13.48
CA THR A 160 0.29 -14.58 14.63
C THR A 160 -0.88 -14.74 15.61
N ARG A 161 -2.13 -14.90 15.11
CA ARG A 161 -3.34 -14.93 15.96
C ARG A 161 -3.79 -16.33 16.32
N ALA A 162 -3.81 -17.25 15.37
CA ALA A 162 -4.23 -18.63 15.60
C ALA A 162 -3.09 -19.54 16.07
N GLU A 163 -1.82 -19.08 15.96
CA GLU A 163 -0.62 -19.86 16.31
C GLU A 163 -0.60 -21.25 15.65
N LEU A 164 -1.10 -21.32 14.40
CA LEU A 164 -1.25 -22.56 13.63
C LEU A 164 0.09 -23.31 13.56
N LYS A 165 0.08 -24.59 13.93
CA LYS A 165 1.23 -25.48 13.91
C LYS A 165 1.19 -26.45 12.74
N LYS A 166 2.36 -26.95 12.35
CA LYS A 166 2.47 -27.95 11.29
C LYS A 166 1.64 -29.20 11.62
N GLY A 167 0.71 -29.55 10.71
CA GLY A 167 -0.18 -30.72 10.85
C GLY A 167 -1.57 -30.42 11.41
N GLU A 168 -1.86 -29.14 11.77
CA GLU A 168 -3.21 -28.70 12.13
C GLU A 168 -3.98 -28.29 10.88
N THR A 169 -5.32 -28.44 10.91
CA THR A 169 -6.26 -28.08 9.83
C THR A 169 -7.37 -27.18 10.37
#